data_060994ec192cf625ba443bf2470edb57
#
_entry.id   060994ec192cf625ba443bf2470edb57
#
_cell.length_a   1.000
_cell.length_b   1.000
_cell.length_c   1.000
_cell.angle_alpha   90.00
_cell.angle_beta   90.00
_cell.angle_gamma   90.00
#
_symmetry.space_group_name_H-M   'P 1'
#
loop_
_entity.id
_entity.type
_entity.pdbx_description
1 polymer ?
#
loop_
_entity_poly.entity_id
_entity_poly.type
_entity_poly.pdbx_seq_one_letter_code
_entity_poly.pdbx_strand_id
1 'polypeptide(L)'
;MFASLARAVALFGLFLTSAPAVAQAPYRFSPVNQWDINRTASYWNPIIQYVSQRSGLPLQLKIGRTSADTTAYVLAQEVEFIFSNHMFNPQRMALGWKVFGRRNGPLLRGQIAVPADSTITSLDQLRDQEVAFAGNEAFVGYKLPMAQLVAQAIPVKAVFSGNQNAAFAQMFAGRAKAVGSNSMLIDGFAEREKKGFRVLWSSEGFHDLALMASSKVPQAHVDAIAAAFFAMHVDPGGRKILEAASAVVSLTVEDHFVPASMDDYQNYVGFFEAAPAFLR
;
A
#
# COMPACT_ATOMS: atom_id res chain seq x y z
N MET A 1 36.53 -11.73 -83.79
CA MET A 1 37.17 -11.37 -82.49
C MET A 1 36.20 -10.47 -81.71
N PHE A 2 35.41 -11.01 -80.84
CA PHE A 2 34.57 -10.23 -79.90
C PHE A 2 34.80 -10.76 -78.51
N ALA A 3 35.38 -9.89 -77.66
CA ALA A 3 35.61 -10.19 -76.23
C ALA A 3 34.33 -9.85 -75.40
N SER A 4 33.75 -10.84 -74.71
CA SER A 4 32.71 -10.66 -73.78
C SER A 4 33.26 -10.30 -72.41
N LEU A 5 32.86 -9.11 -71.88
CA LEU A 5 33.15 -8.68 -70.52
C LEU A 5 31.99 -9.15 -69.61
N ALA A 6 32.25 -10.12 -68.74
CA ALA A 6 31.33 -10.52 -67.71
C ALA A 6 31.43 -9.59 -66.50
N ARG A 7 30.36 -8.85 -66.14
CA ARG A 7 30.25 -8.07 -64.89
C ARG A 7 29.77 -8.96 -63.75
N ALA A 8 30.60 -9.24 -62.78
CA ALA A 8 30.18 -9.86 -61.53
C ALA A 8 29.57 -8.80 -60.58
N VAL A 9 28.28 -8.98 -60.27
CA VAL A 9 27.58 -8.17 -59.24
C VAL A 9 27.73 -8.91 -57.92
N ALA A 10 28.53 -8.36 -57.02
CA ALA A 10 28.63 -8.86 -55.65
C ALA A 10 27.45 -8.33 -54.81
N LEU A 11 26.51 -9.19 -54.48
CA LEU A 11 25.49 -8.91 -53.47
C LEU A 11 26.11 -9.00 -52.08
N PHE A 12 26.28 -7.85 -51.43
CA PHE A 12 26.67 -7.75 -50.02
C PHE A 12 25.38 -7.92 -49.20
N GLY A 13 25.13 -9.13 -48.67
CA GLY A 13 24.04 -9.39 -47.74
C GLY A 13 24.32 -8.74 -46.38
N LEU A 14 23.57 -7.70 -46.03
CA LEU A 14 23.58 -7.16 -44.67
C LEU A 14 22.91 -8.20 -43.72
N PHE A 15 23.74 -8.96 -43.02
CA PHE A 15 23.24 -9.72 -41.87
C PHE A 15 23.03 -8.75 -40.71
N LEU A 16 21.76 -8.32 -40.47
CA LEU A 16 21.31 -7.70 -39.25
C LEU A 16 21.41 -8.73 -38.13
N THR A 17 22.49 -8.75 -37.36
CA THR A 17 22.59 -9.50 -36.11
C THR A 17 21.69 -8.83 -35.11
N SER A 18 20.48 -9.34 -34.90
CA SER A 18 19.67 -8.99 -33.76
C SER A 18 20.39 -9.48 -32.50
N ALA A 19 20.99 -8.56 -31.76
CA ALA A 19 21.50 -8.85 -30.43
C ALA A 19 20.31 -9.35 -29.56
N PRO A 20 20.48 -10.43 -28.78
CA PRO A 20 19.42 -10.88 -27.88
C PRO A 20 19.11 -9.73 -26.91
N ALA A 21 17.87 -9.27 -26.91
CA ALA A 21 17.41 -8.32 -25.90
C ALA A 21 17.56 -9.00 -24.55
N VAL A 22 18.49 -8.54 -23.71
CA VAL A 22 18.61 -8.98 -22.34
C VAL A 22 17.28 -8.62 -21.67
N ALA A 23 16.47 -9.62 -21.32
CA ALA A 23 15.22 -9.41 -20.64
C ALA A 23 15.48 -8.65 -19.33
N GLN A 24 14.87 -7.49 -19.19
CA GLN A 24 14.98 -6.69 -17.97
C GLN A 24 14.46 -7.49 -16.80
N ALA A 25 15.23 -7.58 -15.70
CA ALA A 25 14.77 -8.17 -14.46
C ALA A 25 13.51 -7.43 -13.97
N PRO A 26 12.50 -8.14 -13.46
CA PRO A 26 11.26 -7.52 -13.04
C PRO A 26 11.50 -6.56 -11.87
N TYR A 27 10.88 -5.40 -11.91
CA TYR A 27 10.74 -4.53 -10.76
C TYR A 27 9.86 -5.19 -9.68
N ARG A 28 10.23 -5.06 -8.43
CA ARG A 28 9.46 -5.61 -7.31
C ARG A 28 8.56 -4.51 -6.76
N PHE A 29 7.28 -4.84 -6.65
CA PHE A 29 6.25 -3.99 -6.05
C PHE A 29 5.84 -4.56 -4.70
N SER A 30 5.88 -3.74 -3.64
CA SER A 30 5.59 -4.19 -2.28
C SER A 30 4.54 -3.30 -1.61
N PRO A 31 3.29 -3.77 -1.51
CA PRO A 31 2.25 -3.06 -0.77
C PRO A 31 2.30 -3.42 0.73
N VAL A 32 1.95 -2.50 1.59
CA VAL A 32 1.68 -2.78 3.01
C VAL A 32 0.55 -3.80 3.14
N ASN A 33 0.72 -4.76 4.05
CA ASN A 33 -0.29 -5.78 4.35
C ASN A 33 -1.46 -5.19 5.13
N GLN A 34 -2.46 -4.65 4.43
CA GLN A 34 -3.72 -4.21 5.04
C GLN A 34 -4.59 -5.42 5.44
N TRP A 35 -4.49 -6.50 4.67
CA TRP A 35 -5.21 -7.77 4.87
C TRP A 35 -4.23 -8.93 5.11
N ASP A 36 -4.74 -10.14 5.29
CA ASP A 36 -3.91 -11.33 5.27
C ASP A 36 -3.20 -11.51 3.92
N ILE A 37 -2.15 -12.34 3.91
CA ILE A 37 -1.28 -12.48 2.73
C ILE A 37 -2.03 -12.96 1.49
N ASN A 38 -3.02 -13.85 1.64
CA ASN A 38 -3.77 -14.38 0.51
C ASN A 38 -4.69 -13.31 -0.12
N ARG A 39 -5.40 -12.55 0.71
CA ARG A 39 -6.22 -11.42 0.24
C ARG A 39 -5.37 -10.33 -0.36
N THR A 40 -4.24 -9.99 0.25
CA THR A 40 -3.29 -9.01 -0.29
C THR A 40 -2.80 -9.44 -1.67
N ALA A 41 -2.43 -10.69 -1.84
CA ALA A 41 -2.00 -11.23 -3.14
C ALA A 41 -3.14 -11.27 -4.16
N SER A 42 -4.34 -11.67 -3.76
CA SER A 42 -5.53 -11.73 -4.63
C SER A 42 -5.95 -10.34 -5.11
N TYR A 43 -5.79 -9.30 -4.28
CA TYR A 43 -6.03 -7.92 -4.67
C TYR A 43 -4.96 -7.40 -5.64
N TRP A 44 -3.67 -7.56 -5.28
CA TRP A 44 -2.58 -6.90 -6.02
C TRP A 44 -2.10 -7.63 -7.26
N ASN A 45 -2.12 -8.96 -7.31
CA ASN A 45 -1.58 -9.70 -8.47
C ASN A 45 -2.24 -9.31 -9.80
N PRO A 46 -3.58 -9.26 -9.94
CA PRO A 46 -4.19 -8.87 -11.21
C PRO A 46 -3.91 -7.40 -11.57
N ILE A 47 -3.81 -6.49 -10.59
CA ILE A 47 -3.46 -5.09 -10.79
C ILE A 47 -2.02 -4.98 -11.32
N ILE A 48 -1.06 -5.63 -10.65
CA ILE A 48 0.35 -5.60 -11.04
C ILE A 48 0.58 -6.25 -12.40
N GLN A 49 -0.16 -7.33 -12.71
CA GLN A 49 -0.11 -7.96 -14.04
C GLN A 49 -0.59 -6.99 -15.13
N TYR A 50 -1.70 -6.31 -14.92
CA TYR A 50 -2.20 -5.29 -15.85
C TYR A 50 -1.19 -4.15 -16.04
N VAL A 51 -0.69 -3.59 -14.93
CA VAL A 51 0.29 -2.49 -14.96
C VAL A 51 1.57 -2.91 -15.69
N SER A 52 2.06 -4.14 -15.43
CA SER A 52 3.22 -4.70 -16.13
C SER A 52 3.00 -4.78 -17.65
N GLN A 53 1.87 -5.33 -18.07
CA GLN A 53 1.52 -5.44 -19.50
C GLN A 53 1.34 -4.06 -20.15
N ARG A 54 0.66 -3.14 -19.47
CA ARG A 54 0.33 -1.83 -20.01
C ARG A 54 1.53 -0.89 -20.11
N SER A 55 2.43 -0.95 -19.13
CA SER A 55 3.66 -0.15 -19.12
C SER A 55 4.79 -0.72 -20.00
N GLY A 56 4.70 -2.01 -20.36
CA GLY A 56 5.79 -2.72 -21.03
C GLY A 56 6.99 -3.05 -20.11
N LEU A 57 6.85 -2.80 -18.80
CA LEU A 57 7.88 -3.01 -17.79
C LEU A 57 7.49 -4.18 -16.88
N PRO A 58 8.30 -5.24 -16.78
CA PRO A 58 7.94 -6.38 -15.95
C PRO A 58 7.91 -6.00 -14.47
N LEU A 59 6.77 -6.21 -13.80
CA LEU A 59 6.58 -6.04 -12.36
C LEU A 59 6.24 -7.36 -11.70
N GLN A 60 6.71 -7.54 -10.47
CA GLN A 60 6.43 -8.69 -9.65
C GLN A 60 6.04 -8.26 -8.24
N LEU A 61 4.99 -8.86 -7.68
CA LEU A 61 4.57 -8.64 -6.30
C LEU A 61 5.58 -9.30 -5.34
N LYS A 62 6.06 -8.52 -4.34
CA LYS A 62 6.87 -9.00 -3.22
C LYS A 62 6.21 -8.56 -1.92
N ILE A 63 5.63 -9.49 -1.17
CA ILE A 63 4.97 -9.22 0.12
C ILE A 63 5.56 -10.09 1.23
N GLY A 64 5.67 -9.53 2.43
CA GLY A 64 6.03 -10.23 3.65
C GLY A 64 4.81 -10.91 4.30
N ARG A 65 5.05 -11.68 5.35
CA ARG A 65 3.96 -12.28 6.15
C ARG A 65 3.22 -11.24 6.98
N THR A 66 3.94 -10.20 7.40
CA THR A 66 3.44 -9.10 8.21
C THR A 66 3.77 -7.75 7.58
N SER A 67 3.12 -6.68 8.02
CA SER A 67 3.47 -5.32 7.62
C SER A 67 4.92 -4.96 7.98
N ALA A 68 5.45 -5.49 9.07
CA ALA A 68 6.84 -5.28 9.49
C ALA A 68 7.82 -5.92 8.49
N ASP A 69 7.56 -7.15 8.03
CA ASP A 69 8.39 -7.82 7.03
C ASP A 69 8.41 -7.01 5.72
N THR A 70 7.22 -6.56 5.27
CA THR A 70 7.09 -5.74 4.06
C THR A 70 7.87 -4.42 4.21
N THR A 71 7.78 -3.75 5.35
CA THR A 71 8.55 -2.54 5.63
C THR A 71 10.05 -2.82 5.66
N ALA A 72 10.47 -3.98 6.19
CA ALA A 72 11.89 -4.37 6.18
C ALA A 72 12.46 -4.48 4.76
N TYR A 73 11.71 -5.05 3.79
CA TYR A 73 12.13 -5.07 2.39
C TYR A 73 12.32 -3.68 1.79
N VAL A 74 11.44 -2.74 2.18
CA VAL A 74 11.54 -1.34 1.73
C VAL A 74 12.78 -0.65 2.30
N LEU A 75 13.02 -0.82 3.60
CA LEU A 75 14.18 -0.24 4.30
C LEU A 75 15.51 -0.84 3.80
N ALA A 76 15.52 -2.13 3.49
CA ALA A 76 16.66 -2.80 2.88
C ALA A 76 16.84 -2.47 1.39
N GLN A 77 15.95 -1.64 0.81
CA GLN A 77 15.94 -1.29 -0.62
C GLN A 77 15.91 -2.52 -1.55
N GLU A 78 15.19 -3.55 -1.14
CA GLU A 78 15.01 -4.80 -1.88
C GLU A 78 13.82 -4.73 -2.86
N VAL A 79 13.14 -3.60 -2.95
CA VAL A 79 11.98 -3.37 -3.82
C VAL A 79 12.12 -2.01 -4.49
N GLU A 80 11.53 -1.86 -5.66
CA GLU A 80 11.62 -0.65 -6.47
C GLU A 80 10.37 0.22 -6.40
N PHE A 81 9.20 -0.40 -6.16
CA PHE A 81 7.90 0.28 -6.04
C PHE A 81 7.19 -0.19 -4.79
N ILE A 82 6.44 0.71 -4.15
CA ILE A 82 5.69 0.41 -2.94
C ILE A 82 4.31 1.07 -2.95
N PHE A 83 3.39 0.49 -2.17
CA PHE A 83 2.14 1.14 -1.78
C PHE A 83 2.14 1.23 -0.25
N SER A 84 2.52 2.39 0.29
CA SER A 84 2.85 2.53 1.70
C SER A 84 2.68 3.96 2.20
N ASN A 85 2.45 4.10 3.52
CA ASN A 85 2.56 5.36 4.25
C ASN A 85 3.63 5.29 5.36
N HIS A 86 4.47 4.25 5.37
CA HIS A 86 5.50 4.05 6.39
C HIS A 86 6.79 4.85 6.13
N MET A 87 6.86 5.58 5.00
CA MET A 87 8.06 6.30 4.56
C MET A 87 8.07 7.79 4.91
N PHE A 88 7.01 8.32 5.52
CA PHE A 88 6.87 9.75 5.76
C PHE A 88 7.56 10.28 7.02
N ASN A 89 8.26 9.46 7.79
CA ASN A 89 9.13 9.98 8.83
C ASN A 89 10.44 10.55 8.22
N PRO A 90 11.06 11.58 8.83
CA PRO A 90 12.21 12.27 8.25
C PRO A 90 13.39 11.34 7.91
N GLN A 91 13.67 10.35 8.75
CA GLN A 91 14.78 9.41 8.54
C GLN A 91 14.55 8.51 7.32
N ARG A 92 13.32 8.05 7.11
CA ARG A 92 12.95 7.19 5.98
C ARG A 92 12.78 7.98 4.69
N MET A 93 12.32 9.23 4.77
CA MET A 93 12.26 10.13 3.61
C MET A 93 13.65 10.35 3.00
N ALA A 94 14.71 10.35 3.81
CA ALA A 94 16.10 10.45 3.34
C ALA A 94 16.53 9.27 2.44
N LEU A 95 15.79 8.15 2.39
CA LEU A 95 16.01 7.05 1.45
C LEU A 95 15.62 7.40 0.00
N GLY A 96 14.99 8.57 -0.21
CA GLY A 96 14.70 9.12 -1.54
C GLY A 96 13.51 8.49 -2.25
N TRP A 97 12.55 7.91 -1.52
CA TRP A 97 11.29 7.47 -2.08
C TRP A 97 10.47 8.66 -2.60
N LYS A 98 9.92 8.53 -3.81
CA LYS A 98 9.14 9.57 -4.47
C LYS A 98 7.69 9.14 -4.64
N VAL A 99 6.76 9.94 -4.13
CA VAL A 99 5.32 9.74 -4.36
C VAL A 99 5.01 10.05 -5.82
N PHE A 100 4.25 9.17 -6.48
CA PHE A 100 3.75 9.41 -7.83
C PHE A 100 2.24 9.24 -7.96
N GLY A 101 1.58 8.58 -6.98
CA GLY A 101 0.15 8.36 -7.02
C GLY A 101 -0.41 7.87 -5.69
N ARG A 102 -1.72 7.69 -5.65
CA ARG A 102 -2.46 7.11 -4.53
C ARG A 102 -3.74 6.43 -5.03
N ARG A 103 -4.36 5.64 -4.16
CA ARG A 103 -5.74 5.21 -4.40
C ARG A 103 -6.66 6.42 -4.26
N ASN A 104 -7.62 6.57 -5.16
CA ASN A 104 -8.70 7.53 -5.01
C ASN A 104 -9.70 7.03 -3.97
N GLY A 105 -10.25 7.93 -3.17
CA GLY A 105 -11.19 7.58 -2.11
C GLY A 105 -11.31 8.69 -1.08
N PRO A 106 -12.22 8.54 -0.12
CA PRO A 106 -12.34 9.45 1.00
C PRO A 106 -11.09 9.43 1.86
N LEU A 107 -10.86 10.51 2.60
CA LEU A 107 -9.79 10.54 3.58
C LEU A 107 -9.99 9.45 4.64
N LEU A 108 -8.95 8.73 4.94
CA LEU A 108 -8.93 7.71 5.99
C LEU A 108 -8.79 8.38 7.35
N ARG A 109 -9.53 7.88 8.32
CA ARG A 109 -9.44 8.33 9.71
C ARG A 109 -8.89 7.22 10.58
N GLY A 110 -7.93 7.54 11.44
CA GLY A 110 -7.53 6.64 12.52
C GLY A 110 -8.67 6.53 13.52
N GLN A 111 -9.02 5.31 13.90
CA GLN A 111 -10.12 5.06 14.81
C GLN A 111 -9.73 4.08 15.92
N ILE A 112 -10.30 4.29 17.09
CA ILE A 112 -10.34 3.31 18.17
C ILE A 112 -11.77 2.84 18.27
N ALA A 113 -11.98 1.54 18.08
CA ALA A 113 -13.31 0.95 18.05
C ALA A 113 -13.40 -0.29 18.95
N VAL A 114 -14.62 -0.57 19.39
CA VAL A 114 -15.01 -1.75 20.17
C VAL A 114 -16.15 -2.47 19.47
N PRO A 115 -16.49 -3.74 19.83
CA PRO A 115 -17.71 -4.38 19.34
C PRO A 115 -18.94 -3.52 19.66
N ALA A 116 -19.94 -3.52 18.79
CA ALA A 116 -21.14 -2.68 18.94
C ALA A 116 -21.91 -2.94 20.26
N ASP A 117 -21.86 -4.18 20.75
CA ASP A 117 -22.47 -4.66 21.99
C ASP A 117 -21.57 -4.50 23.23
N SER A 118 -20.37 -3.95 23.07
CA SER A 118 -19.45 -3.71 24.18
C SER A 118 -20.03 -2.74 25.21
N THR A 119 -19.74 -2.96 26.49
CA THR A 119 -20.08 -2.04 27.58
C THR A 119 -19.15 -0.82 27.62
N ILE A 120 -18.03 -0.84 26.88
CA ILE A 120 -17.08 0.27 26.79
C ILE A 120 -17.65 1.34 25.87
N THR A 121 -17.77 2.58 26.38
CA THR A 121 -18.37 3.72 25.69
C THR A 121 -17.45 4.95 25.61
N SER A 122 -16.29 4.91 26.29
CA SER A 122 -15.30 6.00 26.28
C SER A 122 -13.87 5.46 26.24
N LEU A 123 -12.91 6.32 25.84
CA LEU A 123 -11.50 5.96 25.82
C LEU A 123 -10.94 5.68 27.22
N ASP A 124 -11.39 6.40 28.26
CA ASP A 124 -10.90 6.21 29.64
C ASP A 124 -11.11 4.78 30.15
N GLN A 125 -12.15 4.10 29.70
CA GLN A 125 -12.41 2.71 30.06
C GLN A 125 -11.43 1.70 29.42
N LEU A 126 -10.55 2.17 28.53
CA LEU A 126 -9.45 1.37 27.95
C LEU A 126 -8.18 1.40 28.79
N ARG A 127 -8.15 2.17 29.88
CA ARG A 127 -6.99 2.24 30.78
C ARG A 127 -6.57 0.85 31.23
N ASP A 128 -5.28 0.53 31.01
CA ASP A 128 -4.64 -0.76 31.29
C ASP A 128 -5.23 -1.97 30.58
N GLN A 129 -6.14 -1.74 29.62
CA GLN A 129 -6.74 -2.80 28.80
C GLN A 129 -5.86 -3.16 27.59
N GLU A 130 -6.08 -4.35 27.05
CA GLU A 130 -5.49 -4.78 25.80
C GLU A 130 -6.21 -4.15 24.62
N VAL A 131 -5.46 -3.47 23.74
CA VAL A 131 -5.93 -2.89 22.48
C VAL A 131 -5.15 -3.52 21.33
N ALA A 132 -5.87 -4.11 20.38
CA ALA A 132 -5.28 -4.79 19.24
C ALA A 132 -4.96 -3.80 18.10
N PHE A 133 -3.81 -3.99 17.46
CA PHE A 133 -3.35 -3.23 16.30
C PHE A 133 -2.76 -4.17 15.26
N ALA A 134 -2.75 -3.75 14.00
CA ALA A 134 -2.11 -4.52 12.92
C ALA A 134 -0.60 -4.67 13.14
N GLY A 135 0.06 -3.58 13.52
CA GLY A 135 1.50 -3.55 13.78
C GLY A 135 1.94 -2.13 14.16
N ASN A 136 3.16 -2.00 14.67
CA ASN A 136 3.74 -0.73 15.11
C ASN A 136 4.04 0.25 13.96
N GLU A 137 4.10 -0.23 12.73
CA GLU A 137 4.31 0.58 11.53
C GLU A 137 3.00 1.21 11.00
N ALA A 138 1.84 0.69 11.37
CA ALA A 138 0.54 1.16 10.86
C ALA A 138 0.26 2.61 11.30
N PHE A 139 0.46 3.57 10.37
CA PHE A 139 0.30 4.99 10.70
C PHE A 139 -1.12 5.31 11.16
N VAL A 140 -2.10 5.15 10.26
CA VAL A 140 -3.51 5.51 10.54
C VAL A 140 -4.11 4.56 11.58
N GLY A 141 -3.74 3.26 11.54
CA GLY A 141 -4.33 2.24 12.43
C GLY A 141 -3.66 2.06 13.78
N TYR A 142 -2.46 2.62 14.00
CA TYR A 142 -1.74 2.50 15.29
C TYR A 142 -1.18 3.83 15.76
N LYS A 143 -0.33 4.52 14.95
CA LYS A 143 0.38 5.70 15.45
C LYS A 143 -0.57 6.83 15.84
N LEU A 144 -1.60 7.11 15.04
CA LEU A 144 -2.63 8.11 15.35
C LEU A 144 -3.46 7.73 16.59
N PRO A 145 -4.08 6.51 16.67
CA PRO A 145 -4.78 6.06 17.86
C PRO A 145 -3.92 6.09 19.13
N MET A 146 -2.68 5.63 19.04
CA MET A 146 -1.77 5.62 20.19
C MET A 146 -1.38 7.03 20.63
N ALA A 147 -1.13 7.95 19.67
CA ALA A 147 -0.84 9.35 20.01
C ALA A 147 -2.01 9.99 20.77
N GLN A 148 -3.26 9.69 20.38
CA GLN A 148 -4.46 10.16 21.10
C GLN A 148 -4.53 9.62 22.53
N LEU A 149 -4.32 8.30 22.71
CA LEU A 149 -4.31 7.69 24.04
C LEU A 149 -3.23 8.28 24.94
N VAL A 150 -2.04 8.51 24.40
CA VAL A 150 -0.91 9.16 25.13
C VAL A 150 -1.25 10.60 25.49
N ALA A 151 -1.83 11.37 24.56
CA ALA A 151 -2.22 12.76 24.81
C ALA A 151 -3.27 12.88 25.92
N GLN A 152 -4.11 11.87 26.10
CA GLN A 152 -5.11 11.80 27.18
C GLN A 152 -4.60 11.07 28.43
N ALA A 153 -3.31 10.71 28.48
CA ALA A 153 -2.72 9.96 29.58
C ALA A 153 -3.47 8.63 29.88
N ILE A 154 -3.95 7.92 28.85
CA ILE A 154 -4.62 6.63 28.94
C ILE A 154 -3.62 5.52 28.55
N PRO A 155 -2.94 4.89 29.52
CA PRO A 155 -2.06 3.76 29.22
C PRO A 155 -2.88 2.55 28.78
N VAL A 156 -2.40 1.86 27.71
CA VAL A 156 -2.98 0.62 27.20
C VAL A 156 -1.90 -0.42 26.95
N LYS A 157 -2.30 -1.69 26.90
CA LYS A 157 -1.42 -2.79 26.49
C LYS A 157 -1.60 -3.02 24.98
N ALA A 158 -0.66 -2.59 24.16
CA ALA A 158 -0.72 -2.78 22.72
C ALA A 158 -0.45 -4.24 22.33
N VAL A 159 -1.38 -4.85 21.60
CA VAL A 159 -1.27 -6.21 21.05
C VAL A 159 -1.11 -6.12 19.54
N PHE A 160 0.06 -6.47 19.01
CA PHE A 160 0.33 -6.46 17.57
C PHE A 160 -0.01 -7.80 16.94
N SER A 161 -0.86 -7.80 15.93
CA SER A 161 -1.47 -9.00 15.33
C SER A 161 -0.96 -9.33 13.93
N GLY A 162 -0.03 -8.54 13.38
CA GLY A 162 0.60 -8.75 12.07
C GLY A 162 -0.16 -8.17 10.87
N ASN A 163 -1.48 -8.13 10.91
CA ASN A 163 -2.36 -7.47 9.95
C ASN A 163 -3.69 -7.06 10.59
N GLN A 164 -4.48 -6.27 9.87
CA GLN A 164 -5.70 -5.71 10.43
C GLN A 164 -6.80 -6.75 10.67
N ASN A 165 -6.95 -7.73 9.79
CA ASN A 165 -7.94 -8.81 10.00
C ASN A 165 -7.66 -9.59 11.28
N ALA A 166 -6.39 -9.89 11.56
CA ALA A 166 -5.99 -10.56 12.79
C ALA A 166 -6.27 -9.68 14.03
N ALA A 167 -6.08 -8.36 13.95
CA ALA A 167 -6.41 -7.44 15.03
C ALA A 167 -7.92 -7.43 15.34
N PHE A 168 -8.77 -7.39 14.32
CA PHE A 168 -10.22 -7.54 14.50
C PHE A 168 -10.59 -8.88 15.14
N ALA A 169 -9.97 -9.98 14.69
CA ALA A 169 -10.21 -11.30 15.25
C ALA A 169 -9.83 -11.39 16.73
N GLN A 170 -8.72 -10.76 17.17
CA GLN A 170 -8.34 -10.69 18.59
C GLN A 170 -9.41 -9.98 19.42
N MET A 171 -9.95 -8.86 18.93
CA MET A 171 -10.99 -8.11 19.62
C MET A 171 -12.31 -8.92 19.72
N PHE A 172 -12.80 -9.48 18.60
CA PHE A 172 -14.03 -10.27 18.60
C PHE A 172 -13.92 -11.60 19.37
N ALA A 173 -12.71 -12.13 19.54
CA ALA A 173 -12.44 -13.27 20.42
C ALA A 173 -12.32 -12.88 21.92
N GLY A 174 -12.48 -11.60 22.26
CA GLY A 174 -12.40 -11.09 23.64
C GLY A 174 -10.99 -11.01 24.22
N ARG A 175 -9.93 -11.26 23.40
CA ARG A 175 -8.53 -11.19 23.82
C ARG A 175 -8.01 -9.76 23.87
N ALA A 176 -8.63 -8.85 23.14
CA ALA A 176 -8.44 -7.41 23.25
C ALA A 176 -9.80 -6.74 23.45
N LYS A 177 -9.82 -5.63 24.18
CA LYS A 177 -11.07 -4.90 24.48
C LYS A 177 -11.45 -3.94 23.35
N ALA A 178 -10.48 -3.46 22.61
CA ALA A 178 -10.66 -2.54 21.51
C ALA A 178 -9.67 -2.85 20.37
N VAL A 179 -9.86 -2.20 19.25
CA VAL A 179 -8.96 -2.24 18.09
C VAL A 179 -8.64 -0.82 17.65
N GLY A 180 -7.38 -0.59 17.29
CA GLY A 180 -6.97 0.57 16.50
C GLY A 180 -6.92 0.19 15.02
N SER A 181 -7.58 0.99 14.17
CA SER A 181 -7.69 0.73 12.74
C SER A 181 -7.90 2.03 11.96
N ASN A 182 -7.99 1.95 10.64
CA ASN A 182 -8.54 3.02 9.83
C ASN A 182 -10.02 2.76 9.48
N SER A 183 -10.75 3.83 9.20
CA SER A 183 -12.20 3.79 8.92
C SER A 183 -12.56 2.83 7.79
N MET A 184 -11.83 2.85 6.67
CA MET A 184 -12.10 1.99 5.51
C MET A 184 -12.00 0.49 5.86
N LEU A 185 -11.00 0.10 6.67
CA LEU A 185 -10.82 -1.31 7.05
C LEU A 185 -11.86 -1.76 8.07
N ILE A 186 -12.34 -0.86 8.95
CA ILE A 186 -13.47 -1.14 9.86
C ILE A 186 -14.73 -1.38 9.04
N ASP A 187 -15.06 -0.47 8.11
CA ASP A 187 -16.27 -0.57 7.29
C ASP A 187 -16.24 -1.84 6.41
N GLY A 188 -15.12 -2.12 5.74
CA GLY A 188 -14.97 -3.31 4.93
C GLY A 188 -15.03 -4.62 5.74
N PHE A 189 -14.50 -4.65 6.96
CA PHE A 189 -14.62 -5.80 7.84
C PHE A 189 -16.05 -5.97 8.35
N ALA A 190 -16.70 -4.88 8.77
CA ALA A 190 -18.07 -4.88 9.27
C ALA A 190 -19.03 -5.45 8.22
N GLU A 191 -18.89 -5.01 6.97
CA GLU A 191 -19.72 -5.50 5.87
C GLU A 191 -19.47 -6.98 5.55
N ARG A 192 -18.21 -7.38 5.42
CA ARG A 192 -17.83 -8.75 5.06
C ARG A 192 -18.20 -9.78 6.12
N GLU A 193 -17.93 -9.48 7.39
CA GLU A 193 -18.13 -10.41 8.51
C GLU A 193 -19.47 -10.22 9.22
N LYS A 194 -20.28 -9.24 8.78
CA LYS A 194 -21.56 -8.85 9.42
C LYS A 194 -21.40 -8.56 10.91
N LYS A 195 -20.34 -7.86 11.27
CA LYS A 195 -19.98 -7.47 12.64
C LYS A 195 -20.17 -5.97 12.84
N GLY A 196 -20.80 -5.58 13.94
CA GLY A 196 -20.96 -4.18 14.30
C GLY A 196 -19.80 -3.65 15.14
N PHE A 197 -19.47 -2.39 14.92
CA PHE A 197 -18.50 -1.63 15.71
C PHE A 197 -19.13 -0.40 16.34
N ARG A 198 -18.62 0.00 17.51
CA ARG A 198 -18.78 1.34 18.07
C ARG A 198 -17.44 2.04 18.04
N VAL A 199 -17.37 3.17 17.34
CA VAL A 199 -16.17 4.02 17.29
C VAL A 199 -16.15 4.90 18.55
N LEU A 200 -15.08 4.79 19.35
CA LEU A 200 -14.87 5.60 20.55
C LEU A 200 -14.12 6.90 20.23
N TRP A 201 -13.32 6.89 19.20
CA TRP A 201 -12.55 8.04 18.75
C TRP A 201 -12.20 7.94 17.27
N SER A 202 -12.11 9.10 16.62
CA SER A 202 -11.73 9.23 15.22
C SER A 202 -10.81 10.44 15.03
N SER A 203 -9.73 10.27 14.28
CA SER A 203 -8.80 11.35 13.92
C SER A 203 -9.36 12.28 12.85
N GLU A 204 -8.60 13.33 12.53
CA GLU A 204 -8.71 14.00 11.23
C GLU A 204 -8.47 13.05 10.05
N GLY A 205 -8.72 13.52 8.83
CA GLY A 205 -8.58 12.71 7.63
C GLY A 205 -7.17 12.74 7.05
N PHE A 206 -6.72 11.58 6.58
CA PHE A 206 -5.44 11.38 5.89
C PHE A 206 -5.68 10.71 4.54
N HIS A 207 -4.91 11.07 3.51
CA HIS A 207 -4.95 10.33 2.26
C HIS A 207 -4.53 8.88 2.48
N ASP A 208 -5.03 7.97 1.63
CA ASP A 208 -4.64 6.55 1.67
C ASP A 208 -3.14 6.40 1.36
N LEU A 209 -2.64 5.17 1.44
CA LEU A 209 -1.24 4.84 1.20
C LEU A 209 -0.79 5.41 -0.16
N ALA A 210 0.45 5.85 -0.23
CA ALA A 210 1.04 6.39 -1.44
C ALA A 210 1.62 5.28 -2.34
N LEU A 211 1.40 5.40 -3.64
CA LEU A 211 2.25 4.74 -4.63
C LEU A 211 3.57 5.51 -4.70
N MET A 212 4.66 4.84 -4.41
CA MET A 212 5.99 5.43 -4.40
C MET A 212 6.98 4.62 -5.21
N ALA A 213 7.95 5.30 -5.79
CA ALA A 213 9.08 4.70 -6.49
C ALA A 213 10.39 5.02 -5.77
N SER A 214 11.32 4.07 -5.77
CA SER A 214 12.70 4.29 -5.34
C SER A 214 13.39 5.30 -6.27
N SER A 215 14.23 6.18 -5.72
CA SER A 215 15.05 7.11 -6.51
C SER A 215 16.02 6.42 -7.48
N LYS A 216 16.21 5.10 -7.35
CA LYS A 216 17.05 4.29 -8.25
C LYS A 216 16.34 3.93 -9.56
N VAL A 217 15.01 4.07 -9.63
CA VAL A 217 14.23 3.78 -10.83
C VAL A 217 14.32 4.96 -11.79
N PRO A 218 14.66 4.74 -13.08
CA PRO A 218 14.64 5.80 -14.09
C PRO A 218 13.28 6.49 -14.17
N GLN A 219 13.24 7.82 -14.24
CA GLN A 219 11.99 8.59 -14.24
C GLN A 219 11.03 8.14 -15.34
N ALA A 220 11.53 7.86 -16.55
CA ALA A 220 10.69 7.37 -17.66
C ALA A 220 9.96 6.05 -17.33
N HIS A 221 10.57 5.17 -16.52
CA HIS A 221 9.92 3.93 -16.06
C HIS A 221 8.87 4.23 -14.99
N VAL A 222 9.14 5.17 -14.08
CA VAL A 222 8.14 5.64 -13.10
C VAL A 222 6.92 6.20 -13.82
N ASP A 223 7.14 7.06 -14.83
CA ASP A 223 6.06 7.70 -15.60
C ASP A 223 5.23 6.66 -16.37
N ALA A 224 5.86 5.66 -16.98
CA ALA A 224 5.16 4.58 -17.69
C ALA A 224 4.30 3.73 -16.76
N ILE A 225 4.82 3.39 -15.57
CA ILE A 225 4.09 2.62 -14.54
C ILE A 225 2.95 3.45 -13.96
N ALA A 226 3.19 4.73 -13.66
CA ALA A 226 2.16 5.66 -13.18
C ALA A 226 1.02 5.79 -14.18
N ALA A 227 1.34 6.02 -15.47
CA ALA A 227 0.34 6.09 -16.53
C ALA A 227 -0.49 4.80 -16.64
N ALA A 228 0.14 3.63 -16.46
CA ALA A 228 -0.57 2.35 -16.49
C ALA A 228 -1.53 2.20 -15.30
N PHE A 229 -1.14 2.60 -14.08
CA PHE A 229 -2.03 2.63 -12.91
C PHE A 229 -3.23 3.56 -13.14
N PHE A 230 -2.98 4.78 -13.63
CA PHE A 230 -4.04 5.77 -13.81
C PHE A 230 -4.98 5.44 -14.97
N ALA A 231 -4.52 4.68 -15.97
CA ALA A 231 -5.36 4.26 -17.07
C ALA A 231 -6.37 3.17 -16.68
N MET A 232 -6.20 2.46 -15.57
CA MET A 232 -7.03 1.29 -15.22
C MET A 232 -8.53 1.62 -15.16
N HIS A 233 -8.91 2.77 -14.60
CA HIS A 233 -10.31 3.12 -14.42
C HIS A 233 -11.02 3.55 -15.71
N VAL A 234 -10.28 3.97 -16.74
CA VAL A 234 -10.83 4.36 -18.05
C VAL A 234 -10.77 3.21 -19.07
N ASP A 235 -9.84 2.27 -18.89
CA ASP A 235 -9.74 1.07 -19.71
C ASP A 235 -10.77 0.02 -19.27
N PRO A 236 -11.62 -0.52 -20.17
CA PRO A 236 -12.63 -1.50 -19.79
C PRO A 236 -12.07 -2.77 -19.12
N GLY A 237 -10.89 -3.23 -19.54
CA GLY A 237 -10.20 -4.37 -18.92
C GLY A 237 -9.68 -4.03 -17.55
N GLY A 238 -9.04 -2.87 -17.40
CA GLY A 238 -8.53 -2.34 -16.15
C GLY A 238 -9.62 -2.17 -15.10
N ARG A 239 -10.77 -1.60 -15.51
CA ARG A 239 -11.92 -1.41 -14.61
C ARG A 239 -12.47 -2.74 -14.06
N LYS A 240 -12.66 -3.75 -14.92
CA LYS A 240 -13.07 -5.08 -14.45
C LYS A 240 -12.10 -5.69 -13.45
N ILE A 241 -10.81 -5.46 -13.64
CA ILE A 241 -9.77 -5.92 -12.69
C ILE A 241 -9.91 -5.19 -11.35
N LEU A 242 -10.09 -3.87 -11.35
CA LEU A 242 -10.28 -3.07 -10.14
C LEU A 242 -11.54 -3.50 -9.38
N GLU A 243 -12.67 -3.65 -10.08
CA GLU A 243 -13.95 -4.11 -9.50
C GLU A 243 -13.78 -5.49 -8.83
N ALA A 244 -13.17 -6.45 -9.53
CA ALA A 244 -12.95 -7.79 -9.00
C ALA A 244 -11.98 -7.79 -7.81
N ALA A 245 -10.89 -7.03 -7.87
CA ALA A 245 -9.92 -6.90 -6.79
C ALA A 245 -10.57 -6.26 -5.55
N SER A 246 -11.32 -5.18 -5.73
CA SER A 246 -12.03 -4.48 -4.65
C SER A 246 -13.04 -5.38 -3.94
N ALA A 247 -13.76 -6.21 -4.69
CA ALA A 247 -14.72 -7.18 -4.15
C ALA A 247 -14.05 -8.20 -3.21
N VAL A 248 -12.83 -8.67 -3.53
CA VAL A 248 -12.08 -9.63 -2.68
C VAL A 248 -11.83 -9.11 -1.28
N VAL A 249 -11.67 -7.80 -1.13
CA VAL A 249 -11.30 -7.15 0.13
C VAL A 249 -12.42 -6.27 0.70
N SER A 250 -13.59 -6.28 0.05
CA SER A 250 -14.78 -5.51 0.45
C SER A 250 -14.50 -4.01 0.57
N LEU A 251 -13.84 -3.42 -0.44
CA LEU A 251 -13.74 -1.98 -0.54
C LEU A 251 -15.12 -1.40 -0.86
N THR A 252 -15.55 -0.43 -0.06
CA THR A 252 -16.90 0.18 -0.12
C THR A 252 -16.95 1.38 -1.05
N VAL A 253 -15.80 1.77 -1.62
CA VAL A 253 -15.65 2.91 -2.52
C VAL A 253 -15.14 2.45 -3.87
N GLU A 254 -15.43 3.21 -4.92
CA GLU A 254 -14.86 2.97 -6.24
C GLU A 254 -13.32 3.07 -6.15
N ASP A 255 -12.66 1.96 -6.41
CA ASP A 255 -11.22 1.82 -6.25
C ASP A 255 -10.52 2.08 -7.59
N HIS A 256 -9.78 3.16 -7.67
CA HIS A 256 -8.88 3.44 -8.78
C HIS A 256 -7.70 4.30 -8.31
N PHE A 257 -6.68 4.43 -9.15
CA PHE A 257 -5.48 5.18 -8.82
C PHE A 257 -5.46 6.53 -9.52
N VAL A 258 -4.99 7.54 -8.79
CA VAL A 258 -4.88 8.93 -9.25
C VAL A 258 -3.47 9.48 -8.98
N PRO A 259 -3.02 10.50 -9.72
CA PRO A 259 -1.77 11.21 -9.42
C PRO A 259 -1.77 11.75 -7.98
N ALA A 260 -0.61 11.73 -7.34
CA ALA A 260 -0.35 12.35 -6.05
C ALA A 260 1.11 12.78 -5.93
N SER A 261 1.38 13.70 -5.03
CA SER A 261 2.72 14.19 -4.71
C SER A 261 2.96 14.20 -3.20
N MET A 262 4.13 14.62 -2.76
CA MET A 262 4.42 14.83 -1.34
C MET A 262 3.51 15.89 -0.69
N ASP A 263 2.94 16.80 -1.46
CA ASP A 263 2.05 17.84 -0.93
C ASP A 263 0.76 17.25 -0.36
N ASP A 264 0.30 16.12 -0.92
CA ASP A 264 -0.88 15.38 -0.41
C ASP A 264 -0.61 14.71 0.95
N TYR A 265 0.66 14.61 1.38
CA TYR A 265 1.09 13.87 2.58
C TYR A 265 1.77 14.74 3.64
N GLN A 266 1.65 16.07 3.57
CA GLN A 266 2.28 16.98 4.52
C GLN A 266 1.78 16.78 5.95
N ASN A 267 0.52 16.39 6.14
CA ASN A 267 -0.02 16.08 7.47
C ASN A 267 0.61 14.82 8.10
N TYR A 268 1.08 13.85 7.30
CA TYR A 268 1.89 12.73 7.78
C TYR A 268 3.24 13.22 8.31
N VAL A 269 3.92 14.09 7.55
CA VAL A 269 5.21 14.67 7.95
C VAL A 269 5.05 15.45 9.24
N GLY A 270 4.07 16.35 9.31
CA GLY A 270 3.77 17.16 10.50
C GLY A 270 3.48 16.30 11.75
N PHE A 271 2.79 15.16 11.58
CA PHE A 271 2.61 14.22 12.68
C PHE A 271 3.96 13.72 13.21
N PHE A 272 4.87 13.27 12.34
CA PHE A 272 6.14 12.71 12.76
C PHE A 272 7.07 13.76 13.40
N GLU A 273 6.93 15.03 13.04
CA GLU A 273 7.67 16.13 13.70
C GLU A 273 7.18 16.36 15.13
N ALA A 274 5.86 16.27 15.38
CA ALA A 274 5.23 16.53 16.66
C ALA A 274 5.11 15.29 17.58
N ALA A 275 5.10 14.07 17.00
CA ALA A 275 4.83 12.84 17.73
C ALA A 275 5.91 12.50 18.77
N PRO A 276 5.55 11.80 19.87
CA PRO A 276 6.52 11.22 20.80
C PRO A 276 7.53 10.31 20.08
N ALA A 277 8.77 10.27 20.57
CA ALA A 277 9.87 9.55 19.91
C ALA A 277 9.57 8.07 19.61
N PHE A 278 8.82 7.38 20.47
CA PHE A 278 8.48 5.97 20.29
C PHE A 278 7.42 5.72 19.17
N LEU A 279 6.79 6.78 18.65
CA LEU A 279 5.84 6.73 17.52
C LEU A 279 6.46 7.19 16.20
N ARG A 280 7.69 7.64 16.19
CA ARG A 280 8.40 8.13 15.01
C ARG A 280 8.94 7.01 14.11
#